data_67674cdf30a5821f2f34355f52dfd9bb
#
_entry.id   67674cdf30a5821f2f34355f52dfd9bb
#
_cell.length_a   1.000
_cell.length_b   1.000
_cell.length_c   1.000
_cell.angle_alpha   90.00
_cell.angle_beta   90.00
_cell.angle_gamma   90.00
#
_symmetry.space_group_name_H-M   'P 1'
#
loop_
_entity.id
_entity.type
_entity.pdbx_description
1 polymer ?
#
loop_
_entity_poly.entity_id
_entity_poly.type
_entity_poly.pdbx_seq_one_letter_code
_entity_poly.pdbx_strand_id
1 'polypeptide(L)'
;QDDVTMAWGIIIYDHNSHSIYWEERKNDNQQCYDDYINCNGNSVVNKDWSCVADAPIVIESKVWVGFDVTILKGVTIGEGAVIGAKSVVTKNVEPWTVVAGNPAVVVKYLPEYNKKK
;
A
#
# COMPACT_ATOMS: atom_id res chain seq x y z
N GLN A 1 4.64 9.16 -9.31
CA GLN A 1 4.97 10.05 -10.43
C GLN A 1 5.14 11.47 -9.92
N ASP A 2 4.90 12.48 -10.76
CA ASP A 2 5.28 13.85 -10.43
C ASP A 2 4.23 14.57 -9.59
N ASP A 3 4.69 15.57 -8.83
CA ASP A 3 3.82 16.46 -8.04
C ASP A 3 2.90 15.74 -7.05
N VAL A 4 3.39 14.64 -6.49
CA VAL A 4 2.66 13.90 -5.46
C VAL A 4 2.90 14.56 -4.10
N THR A 5 1.81 14.86 -3.39
CA THR A 5 1.86 15.40 -2.04
C THR A 5 1.46 14.32 -1.05
N MET A 6 2.34 14.06 -0.08
CA MET A 6 2.08 13.06 0.97
C MET A 6 2.26 13.68 2.35
N ALA A 7 1.31 13.43 3.23
CA ALA A 7 1.43 13.77 4.64
C ALA A 7 2.29 12.71 5.37
N TRP A 8 2.18 12.64 6.66
CA TRP A 8 2.96 11.72 7.50
C TRP A 8 2.18 10.44 7.82
N GLY A 9 2.90 9.42 8.29
CA GLY A 9 2.29 8.17 8.74
C GLY A 9 1.75 7.29 7.62
N ILE A 10 2.16 7.52 6.38
CA ILE A 10 1.67 6.76 5.23
C ILE A 10 2.40 5.43 5.15
N ILE A 11 1.64 4.35 4.93
CA ILE A 11 2.17 3.01 4.72
C ILE A 11 1.82 2.57 3.31
N ILE A 12 2.84 2.28 2.52
CA ILE A 12 2.71 1.74 1.17
C ILE A 12 3.26 0.33 1.21
N TYR A 13 2.38 -0.65 1.01
CA TYR A 13 2.70 -2.04 1.32
C TYR A 13 2.31 -2.93 0.16
N ASP A 14 3.31 -3.36 -0.62
CA ASP A 14 3.10 -4.04 -1.90
C ASP A 14 3.10 -5.57 -1.81
N HIS A 15 3.09 -6.12 -0.60
CA HIS A 15 3.05 -7.57 -0.36
C HIS A 15 2.27 -7.90 0.91
N ASN A 16 2.00 -9.19 1.12
CA ASN A 16 1.25 -9.64 2.28
C ASN A 16 2.13 -10.07 3.48
N SER A 17 3.46 -10.01 3.37
CA SER A 17 4.43 -10.52 4.35
C SER A 17 4.41 -12.05 4.50
N HIS A 18 3.25 -12.65 4.54
CA HIS A 18 3.05 -14.08 4.72
C HIS A 18 2.03 -14.61 3.74
N SER A 19 2.08 -15.91 3.47
CA SER A 19 1.00 -16.56 2.74
C SER A 19 -0.29 -16.56 3.56
N ILE A 20 -1.43 -16.41 2.89
CA ILE A 20 -2.73 -16.56 3.54
C ILE A 20 -3.04 -18.02 3.89
N TYR A 21 -2.30 -18.97 3.33
CA TYR A 21 -2.48 -20.40 3.58
C TYR A 21 -1.60 -20.86 4.74
N TRP A 22 -2.21 -21.45 5.75
CA TRP A 22 -1.50 -21.90 6.96
C TRP A 22 -0.31 -22.80 6.68
N GLU A 23 -0.47 -23.79 5.80
CA GLU A 23 0.58 -24.75 5.48
C GLU A 23 1.84 -24.08 4.91
N GLU A 24 1.67 -22.95 4.23
CA GLU A 24 2.79 -22.21 3.66
C GLU A 24 3.45 -21.26 4.66
N ARG A 25 2.72 -20.77 5.69
CA ARG A 25 3.26 -19.78 6.64
C ARG A 25 3.58 -20.36 8.01
N LYS A 26 3.23 -21.59 8.31
CA LYS A 26 3.29 -22.15 9.68
C LYS A 26 4.67 -22.09 10.33
N ASN A 27 5.74 -22.06 9.52
CA ASN A 27 7.12 -22.02 10.02
C ASN A 27 7.74 -20.61 9.97
N ASP A 28 7.01 -19.61 9.51
CA ASP A 28 7.55 -18.26 9.30
C ASP A 28 8.09 -17.64 10.59
N ASN A 29 7.36 -17.75 11.68
CA ASN A 29 7.77 -17.17 12.95
C ASN A 29 9.01 -17.87 13.53
N GLN A 30 9.08 -19.18 13.42
CA GLN A 30 10.24 -19.92 13.90
C GLN A 30 11.48 -19.61 13.05
N GLN A 31 11.33 -19.53 11.75
CA GLN A 31 12.42 -19.15 10.85
C GLN A 31 12.92 -17.75 11.12
N CYS A 32 11.99 -16.81 11.36
CA CYS A 32 12.32 -15.43 11.70
C CYS A 32 13.12 -15.35 13.01
N TYR A 33 12.72 -16.10 14.02
CA TYR A 33 13.43 -16.17 15.30
C TYR A 33 14.84 -16.78 15.13
N ASP A 34 14.94 -17.88 14.41
CA ASP A 34 16.22 -18.56 14.18
C ASP A 34 17.18 -17.65 13.41
N ASP A 35 16.71 -16.96 12.39
CA ASP A 35 17.51 -16.00 11.63
C ASP A 35 17.96 -14.81 12.49
N TYR A 36 17.09 -14.30 13.33
CA TYR A 36 17.44 -13.22 14.24
C TYR A 36 18.61 -13.61 15.15
N ILE A 37 18.55 -14.81 15.72
CA ILE A 37 19.59 -15.32 16.64
C ILE A 37 20.89 -15.62 15.87
N ASN A 38 20.81 -16.24 14.71
CA ASN A 38 21.98 -16.81 14.01
C ASN A 38 22.60 -15.86 12.98
N CYS A 39 21.92 -14.79 12.58
CA CYS A 39 22.32 -13.92 11.49
C CYS A 39 22.41 -12.44 11.92
N ASN A 40 22.91 -12.17 13.11
CA ASN A 40 23.15 -10.81 13.64
C ASN A 40 21.91 -9.90 13.60
N GLY A 41 20.74 -10.45 13.95
CA GLY A 41 19.50 -9.70 13.97
C GLY A 41 18.79 -9.57 12.63
N ASN A 42 19.33 -10.17 11.57
CA ASN A 42 18.64 -10.19 10.27
C ASN A 42 17.58 -11.30 10.26
N SER A 43 16.37 -10.95 10.65
CA SER A 43 15.28 -11.90 10.89
C SER A 43 14.62 -12.44 9.62
N VAL A 44 15.02 -11.97 8.44
CA VAL A 44 14.37 -12.35 7.18
C VAL A 44 15.33 -12.92 6.14
N VAL A 45 16.59 -13.17 6.52
CA VAL A 45 17.63 -13.60 5.57
C VAL A 45 17.29 -14.91 4.86
N ASN A 46 16.62 -15.84 5.55
CA ASN A 46 16.22 -17.14 4.98
C ASN A 46 14.70 -17.25 4.76
N LYS A 47 13.98 -16.14 4.81
CA LYS A 47 12.55 -16.18 4.58
C LYS A 47 12.24 -16.60 3.15
N ASP A 48 11.31 -17.54 3.01
CA ASP A 48 10.77 -17.93 1.70
C ASP A 48 9.67 -16.97 1.28
N TRP A 49 9.98 -16.12 0.31
CA TRP A 49 9.04 -15.14 -0.24
C TRP A 49 8.21 -15.67 -1.40
N SER A 50 8.50 -16.89 -1.87
CA SER A 50 7.84 -17.44 -3.08
C SER A 50 6.34 -17.63 -2.94
N CYS A 51 5.85 -17.85 -1.70
CA CYS A 51 4.43 -18.04 -1.41
C CYS A 51 3.75 -16.77 -0.88
N VAL A 52 4.47 -15.66 -0.79
CA VAL A 52 3.93 -14.37 -0.34
C VAL A 52 3.39 -13.62 -1.55
N ALA A 53 2.09 -13.28 -1.51
CA ALA A 53 1.48 -12.52 -2.59
C ALA A 53 2.01 -11.08 -2.60
N ASP A 54 2.38 -10.61 -3.79
CA ASP A 54 2.79 -9.24 -4.03
C ASP A 54 2.14 -8.69 -5.30
N ALA A 55 2.09 -7.38 -5.42
CA ALA A 55 1.66 -6.70 -6.64
C ALA A 55 2.10 -5.22 -6.55
N PRO A 56 2.60 -4.65 -7.65
CA PRO A 56 3.11 -3.27 -7.60
C PRO A 56 2.02 -2.26 -7.28
N ILE A 57 2.43 -1.19 -6.62
CA ILE A 57 1.60 -0.03 -6.34
C ILE A 57 2.06 1.10 -7.24
N VAL A 58 1.11 1.77 -7.88
CA VAL A 58 1.39 2.91 -8.75
C VAL A 58 0.63 4.13 -8.22
N ILE A 59 1.34 5.22 -8.00
CA ILE A 59 0.75 6.51 -7.64
C ILE A 59 1.05 7.46 -8.78
N GLU A 60 0.02 7.88 -9.50
CA GLU A 60 0.17 8.75 -10.65
C GLU A 60 0.44 10.20 -10.22
N SER A 61 0.57 11.10 -11.19
CA SER A 61 0.93 12.49 -10.92
C SER A 61 -0.20 13.26 -10.21
N LYS A 62 0.17 14.28 -9.47
CA LYS A 62 -0.76 15.23 -8.83
C LYS A 62 -1.68 14.61 -7.78
N VAL A 63 -1.31 13.45 -7.23
CA VAL A 63 -2.06 12.78 -6.17
C VAL A 63 -1.74 13.44 -4.82
N TRP A 64 -2.76 13.59 -4.00
CA TRP A 64 -2.59 14.01 -2.61
C TRP A 64 -3.01 12.87 -1.68
N VAL A 65 -2.08 12.40 -0.85
CA VAL A 65 -2.33 11.35 0.14
C VAL A 65 -2.34 11.99 1.53
N GLY A 66 -3.46 11.88 2.22
CA GLY A 66 -3.62 12.37 3.59
C GLY A 66 -2.81 11.57 4.61
N PHE A 67 -2.77 12.04 5.85
CA PHE A 67 -1.98 11.38 6.89
C PHE A 67 -2.56 10.01 7.29
N ASP A 68 -1.68 9.13 7.76
CA ASP A 68 -2.04 7.77 8.24
C ASP A 68 -2.82 6.94 7.24
N VAL A 69 -2.58 7.12 5.95
CA VAL A 69 -3.19 6.33 4.88
C VAL A 69 -2.38 5.05 4.69
N THR A 70 -3.07 3.94 4.48
CA THR A 70 -2.47 2.67 4.10
C THR A 70 -2.88 2.30 2.68
N ILE A 71 -1.92 2.02 1.82
CA ILE A 71 -2.14 1.61 0.43
C ILE A 71 -1.65 0.19 0.28
N LEU A 72 -2.54 -0.70 -0.15
CA LEU A 72 -2.25 -2.13 -0.25
C LEU A 72 -1.77 -2.52 -1.64
N LYS A 73 -1.19 -3.71 -1.73
CA LYS A 73 -0.61 -4.24 -2.97
C LYS A 73 -1.57 -4.14 -4.16
N GLY A 74 -1.01 -3.90 -5.33
CA GLY A 74 -1.73 -3.92 -6.59
C GLY A 74 -2.60 -2.70 -6.87
N VAL A 75 -2.59 -1.69 -5.99
CA VAL A 75 -3.42 -0.50 -6.15
C VAL A 75 -2.74 0.50 -7.09
N THR A 76 -3.50 0.99 -8.05
CA THR A 76 -3.12 2.15 -8.86
C THR A 76 -3.99 3.34 -8.45
N ILE A 77 -3.34 4.42 -8.05
CA ILE A 77 -4.03 5.68 -7.70
C ILE A 77 -3.93 6.61 -8.88
N GLY A 78 -5.07 6.94 -9.47
CA GLY A 78 -5.16 7.73 -10.68
C GLY A 78 -4.75 9.19 -10.50
N GLU A 79 -4.36 9.82 -11.59
CA GLU A 79 -3.89 11.21 -11.61
C GLU A 79 -4.87 12.14 -10.91
N GLY A 80 -4.33 13.03 -10.07
CA GLY A 80 -5.12 14.06 -9.40
C GLY A 80 -6.06 13.56 -8.32
N ALA A 81 -6.01 12.27 -7.98
CA ALA A 81 -6.84 11.73 -6.90
C ALA A 81 -6.41 12.26 -5.53
N VAL A 82 -7.35 12.30 -4.62
CA VAL A 82 -7.13 12.68 -3.22
C VAL A 82 -7.56 11.53 -2.32
N ILE A 83 -6.66 11.13 -1.43
CA ILE A 83 -6.93 10.07 -0.46
C ILE A 83 -7.10 10.72 0.91
N GLY A 84 -8.29 10.61 1.47
CA GLY A 84 -8.60 11.19 2.79
C GLY A 84 -7.78 10.53 3.90
N ALA A 85 -7.50 11.29 4.96
CA ALA A 85 -6.71 10.83 6.09
C ALA A 85 -7.29 9.55 6.71
N LYS A 86 -6.40 8.67 7.19
CA LYS A 86 -6.73 7.40 7.87
C LYS A 86 -7.51 6.42 7.00
N SER A 87 -7.42 6.55 5.68
CA SER A 87 -8.06 5.62 4.75
C SER A 87 -7.21 4.38 4.52
N VAL A 88 -7.86 3.27 4.18
CA VAL A 88 -7.20 2.04 3.73
C VAL A 88 -7.61 1.78 2.30
N VAL A 89 -6.68 1.97 1.37
CA VAL A 89 -6.93 1.85 -0.07
C VAL A 89 -6.68 0.42 -0.49
N THR A 90 -7.75 -0.29 -0.85
CA THR A 90 -7.72 -1.72 -1.19
C THR A 90 -7.98 -1.98 -2.67
N LYS A 91 -8.43 -0.97 -3.41
CA LYS A 91 -8.79 -1.05 -4.84
C LYS A 91 -8.24 0.15 -5.57
N ASN A 92 -8.15 0.04 -6.90
CA ASN A 92 -7.74 1.16 -7.73
C ASN A 92 -8.63 2.38 -7.51
N VAL A 93 -8.01 3.54 -7.57
CA VAL A 93 -8.66 4.84 -7.39
C VAL A 93 -8.71 5.54 -8.73
N GLU A 94 -9.90 5.92 -9.17
CA GLU A 94 -10.07 6.64 -10.42
C GLU A 94 -9.41 8.02 -10.38
N PRO A 95 -8.91 8.51 -11.51
CA PRO A 95 -8.37 9.88 -11.57
C PRO A 95 -9.41 10.92 -11.14
N TRP A 96 -8.92 11.99 -10.54
CA TRP A 96 -9.73 13.13 -10.17
C TRP A 96 -10.93 12.80 -9.28
N THR A 97 -10.72 11.88 -8.34
CA THR A 97 -11.70 11.52 -7.32
C THR A 97 -11.13 11.75 -5.94
N VAL A 98 -12.00 11.96 -4.98
CA VAL A 98 -11.66 11.93 -3.55
C VAL A 98 -12.21 10.63 -2.99
N VAL A 99 -11.33 9.84 -2.38
CA VAL A 99 -11.73 8.59 -1.70
C VAL A 99 -11.41 8.69 -0.21
N ALA A 100 -12.18 8.02 0.61
CA ALA A 100 -11.96 7.98 2.05
C ALA A 100 -12.57 6.74 2.67
N GLY A 101 -12.07 6.38 3.84
CA GLY A 101 -12.63 5.29 4.65
C GLY A 101 -11.79 4.02 4.64
N ASN A 102 -12.31 3.00 5.32
CA ASN A 102 -11.71 1.67 5.39
C ASN A 102 -12.81 0.60 5.16
N PRO A 103 -12.85 -0.04 3.99
CA PRO A 103 -12.06 0.27 2.80
C PRO A 103 -12.44 1.64 2.20
N ALA A 104 -11.48 2.26 1.54
CA ALA A 104 -11.71 3.56 0.91
C ALA A 104 -12.73 3.46 -0.23
N VAL A 105 -13.66 4.39 -0.25
CA VAL A 105 -14.70 4.49 -1.29
C VAL A 105 -14.76 5.91 -1.81
N VAL A 106 -15.28 6.08 -3.02
CA VAL A 106 -15.41 7.41 -3.63
C VAL A 106 -16.41 8.25 -2.84
N VAL A 107 -15.99 9.43 -2.40
CA VAL A 107 -16.83 10.41 -1.70
C VAL A 107 -17.13 11.62 -2.55
N LYS A 108 -16.31 11.89 -3.57
CA LYS A 108 -16.50 13.07 -4.42
C LYS A 108 -15.76 12.88 -5.74
N TYR A 109 -16.32 13.43 -6.81
CA TYR A 109 -15.67 13.57 -8.11
C TYR A 109 -15.22 15.01 -8.29
N LEU A 110 -13.97 15.21 -8.69
CA LEU A 110 -13.40 16.54 -8.90
C LEU A 110 -13.70 17.03 -10.30
N PRO A 111 -13.91 18.34 -10.49
CA PRO A 111 -14.17 18.90 -11.82
C PRO A 111 -12.99 18.67 -12.76
N GLU A 112 -13.29 18.33 -14.00
CA GLU A 112 -12.25 18.08 -15.01
C GLU A 112 -11.34 19.28 -15.29
N TYR A 113 -11.84 20.50 -15.12
CA TYR A 113 -11.01 21.69 -15.36
C TYR A 113 -9.77 21.71 -14.48
N ASN A 114 -9.76 21.02 -13.36
CA ASN A 114 -8.58 20.91 -12.51
C ASN A 114 -7.40 20.24 -13.24
N LYS A 115 -7.68 19.45 -14.26
CA LYS A 115 -6.66 18.82 -15.09
C LYS A 115 -5.86 19.82 -15.90
N LYS A 116 -6.43 21.00 -16.17
CA LYS A 116 -5.83 22.02 -17.02
C LYS A 116 -4.87 22.93 -16.27
N LYS A 117 -4.85 22.83 -14.97
CA LYS A 117 -3.97 23.60 -14.10
C LYS A 117 -2.74 22.80 -13.71
#